data_7a3871f61c7390224e071797212bad74
#
_entry.id   7a3871f61c7390224e071797212bad74
#
_cell.length_a   1.000
_cell.length_b   1.000
_cell.length_c   1.000
_cell.angle_alpha   90.00
_cell.angle_beta   90.00
_cell.angle_gamma   90.00
#
_symmetry.space_group_name_H-M   'P 1'
#
loop_
_entity.id
_entity.type
_entity.pdbx_description
1 polymer ?
#
loop_
_entity_poly.entity_id
_entity_poly.type
_entity_poly.pdbx_seq_one_letter_code
_entity_poly.pdbx_strand_id
1 'polypeptide(L)'
;MPERVNFGKLKDVLEIPDLIGIQIDSYKSFLQLDVPEDQRKNQGLQEVFNEVFPIESFDKQMVLEFVSYSLGLPKQDTVDCIKDGNTYSASLHVDFRFKNKDAIVNENVYIGEIPMMTERGTFIINGAERVIISQLHRSPGICFEKTRHSSGRTLFSYRIIPDRGSWMEVQFDINDLIYIYLDRKRRRRKFLITTFLRAIGYDTNRDIIGSAYELKTMTPGQLLKQ
;
A
#
# COMPACT_ATOMS: atom_id res chain seq x y z
N MET A 1 -14.34 26.32 10.01
CA MET A 1 -13.23 26.90 10.81
C MET A 1 -13.78 28.08 11.61
N PRO A 2 -13.37 28.28 12.87
CA PRO A 2 -13.72 29.49 13.59
C PRO A 2 -13.18 30.72 12.85
N GLU A 3 -14.00 31.73 12.74
CA GLU A 3 -13.65 33.01 12.06
C GLU A 3 -12.51 33.70 12.84
N ARG A 4 -11.41 33.98 12.16
CA ARG A 4 -10.28 34.70 12.75
C ARG A 4 -10.57 36.17 12.84
N VAL A 5 -10.46 36.73 14.05
CA VAL A 5 -10.63 38.16 14.27
C VAL A 5 -9.26 38.82 14.32
N ASN A 6 -9.02 39.79 13.44
CA ASN A 6 -7.78 40.56 13.40
C ASN A 6 -7.89 41.79 14.32
N PHE A 7 -7.09 41.82 15.37
CA PHE A 7 -6.99 42.96 16.30
C PHE A 7 -5.85 43.94 15.94
N GLY A 8 -5.14 43.68 14.83
CA GLY A 8 -4.04 44.52 14.39
C GLY A 8 -4.52 45.82 13.73
N LYS A 9 -3.67 46.85 13.75
CA LYS A 9 -3.90 48.11 13.04
C LYS A 9 -3.52 48.04 11.56
N LEU A 10 -2.76 47.06 11.14
CA LEU A 10 -2.35 46.84 9.77
C LEU A 10 -3.28 45.80 9.11
N LYS A 11 -3.63 46.03 7.85
CA LYS A 11 -4.34 45.02 7.06
C LYS A 11 -3.41 43.84 6.81
N ASP A 12 -3.95 42.61 6.92
CA ASP A 12 -3.24 41.43 6.56
C ASP A 12 -2.90 41.45 5.06
N VAL A 13 -1.62 41.37 4.74
CA VAL A 13 -1.13 41.35 3.36
C VAL A 13 -1.18 39.96 2.78
N LEU A 14 -1.03 38.94 3.65
CA LEU A 14 -1.07 37.51 3.31
C LEU A 14 -1.96 36.78 4.32
N GLU A 15 -2.75 35.87 3.83
CA GLU A 15 -3.49 34.92 4.69
C GLU A 15 -2.52 34.04 5.48
N ILE A 16 -2.77 33.92 6.79
CA ILE A 16 -1.97 33.00 7.61
C ILE A 16 -2.30 31.56 7.19
N PRO A 17 -1.30 30.77 6.75
CA PRO A 17 -1.54 29.42 6.32
C PRO A 17 -2.05 28.55 7.47
N ASP A 18 -2.96 27.63 7.18
CA ASP A 18 -3.40 26.63 8.14
C ASP A 18 -2.32 25.55 8.30
N LEU A 19 -1.60 25.57 9.43
CA LEU A 19 -0.49 24.65 9.69
C LEU A 19 -0.93 23.22 9.91
N ILE A 20 -2.20 22.98 10.27
CA ILE A 20 -2.75 21.63 10.46
C ILE A 20 -3.62 21.18 9.27
N GLY A 21 -3.82 22.05 8.29
CA GLY A 21 -4.64 21.75 7.11
C GLY A 21 -4.20 20.50 6.36
N ILE A 22 -2.89 20.24 6.28
CA ILE A 22 -2.36 19.03 5.64
C ILE A 22 -2.93 17.75 6.29
N GLN A 23 -3.03 17.72 7.61
CA GLN A 23 -3.56 16.57 8.35
C GLN A 23 -5.07 16.41 8.09
N ILE A 24 -5.81 17.49 8.25
CA ILE A 24 -7.26 17.51 8.13
C ILE A 24 -7.69 17.19 6.69
N ASP A 25 -7.08 17.83 5.71
CA ASP A 25 -7.43 17.65 4.30
C ASP A 25 -7.07 16.25 3.79
N SER A 26 -5.93 15.73 4.25
CA SER A 26 -5.53 14.34 3.95
C SER A 26 -6.55 13.34 4.49
N TYR A 27 -7.02 13.53 5.72
CA TYR A 27 -7.99 12.62 6.33
C TYR A 27 -9.38 12.74 5.70
N LYS A 28 -9.83 13.96 5.39
CA LYS A 28 -11.07 14.20 4.62
C LYS A 28 -11.01 13.54 3.25
N SER A 29 -9.87 13.67 2.57
CA SER A 29 -9.62 13.05 1.27
C SER A 29 -9.58 11.51 1.36
N PHE A 30 -9.10 10.96 2.47
CA PHE A 30 -9.12 9.52 2.74
C PHE A 30 -10.54 9.00 2.92
N LEU A 31 -11.37 9.67 3.72
CA LEU A 31 -12.74 9.22 4.03
C LEU A 31 -13.78 9.63 2.98
N GLN A 32 -13.60 10.73 2.29
CA GLN A 32 -14.51 11.29 1.28
C GLN A 32 -15.99 11.33 1.71
N LEU A 33 -16.27 11.64 2.99
CA LEU A 33 -17.64 11.63 3.52
C LEU A 33 -18.49 12.79 3.00
N ASP A 34 -17.85 13.92 2.69
CA ASP A 34 -18.51 15.13 2.18
C ASP A 34 -18.88 15.01 0.69
N VAL A 35 -18.47 13.90 0.04
CA VAL A 35 -18.69 13.65 -1.39
C VAL A 35 -19.79 12.60 -1.56
N PRO A 36 -20.79 12.85 -2.41
CA PRO A 36 -21.80 11.85 -2.77
C PRO A 36 -21.16 10.55 -3.25
N GLU A 37 -21.75 9.42 -2.93
CA GLU A 37 -21.20 8.09 -3.20
C GLU A 37 -20.79 7.89 -4.66
N ASP A 38 -21.62 8.36 -5.60
CA ASP A 38 -21.38 8.25 -7.04
C ASP A 38 -20.21 9.12 -7.56
N GLN A 39 -19.78 10.12 -6.77
CA GLN A 39 -18.74 11.07 -7.17
C GLN A 39 -17.43 10.86 -6.42
N ARG A 40 -17.35 9.85 -5.56
CA ARG A 40 -16.12 9.53 -4.82
C ARG A 40 -15.01 9.12 -5.77
N LYS A 41 -13.84 9.72 -5.58
CA LYS A 41 -12.64 9.39 -6.35
C LYS A 41 -12.08 8.05 -5.86
N ASN A 42 -11.45 7.32 -6.77
CA ASN A 42 -10.74 6.07 -6.43
C ASN A 42 -9.43 6.38 -5.69
N GLN A 43 -9.54 6.77 -4.42
CA GLN A 43 -8.43 7.08 -3.51
C GLN A 43 -8.85 6.81 -2.06
N GLY A 44 -7.86 6.56 -1.19
CA GLY A 44 -8.08 6.34 0.24
C GLY A 44 -8.93 5.10 0.53
N LEU A 45 -9.97 5.24 1.32
CA LEU A 45 -10.83 4.12 1.71
C LEU A 45 -11.58 3.49 0.52
N GLN A 46 -12.02 4.32 -0.44
CA GLN A 46 -12.66 3.85 -1.67
C GLN A 46 -11.74 2.96 -2.51
N GLU A 47 -10.48 3.34 -2.63
CA GLU A 47 -9.46 2.57 -3.36
C GLU A 47 -9.22 1.20 -2.72
N VAL A 48 -9.14 1.15 -1.39
CA VAL A 48 -8.95 -0.11 -0.65
C VAL A 48 -10.09 -1.10 -0.93
N PHE A 49 -11.33 -0.62 -0.92
CA PHE A 49 -12.46 -1.47 -1.25
C PHE A 49 -12.46 -1.90 -2.72
N ASN A 50 -12.16 -1.01 -3.65
CA ASN A 50 -12.10 -1.34 -5.08
C ASN A 50 -10.95 -2.29 -5.43
N GLU A 51 -9.85 -2.31 -4.65
CA GLU A 51 -8.75 -3.25 -4.83
C GLU A 51 -9.11 -4.67 -4.38
N VAL A 52 -9.90 -4.78 -3.30
CA VAL A 52 -10.28 -6.07 -2.72
C VAL A 52 -11.49 -6.69 -3.43
N PHE A 53 -12.46 -5.87 -3.81
CA PHE A 53 -13.70 -6.32 -4.45
C PHE A 53 -13.70 -6.03 -5.95
N PRO A 54 -14.37 -6.86 -6.74
CA PRO A 54 -15.23 -7.98 -6.40
C PRO A 54 -14.47 -9.25 -5.98
N ILE A 55 -15.06 -10.02 -5.06
CA ILE A 55 -14.57 -11.35 -4.70
C ILE A 55 -15.45 -12.38 -5.42
N GLU A 56 -14.80 -13.21 -6.24
CA GLU A 56 -15.46 -14.25 -7.01
C GLU A 56 -15.18 -15.64 -6.41
N SER A 57 -16.16 -16.51 -6.44
CA SER A 57 -15.95 -17.92 -6.09
C SER A 57 -15.17 -18.65 -7.19
N PHE A 58 -14.52 -19.79 -6.86
CA PHE A 58 -13.71 -20.56 -7.80
C PHE A 58 -14.48 -20.99 -9.06
N ASP A 59 -15.76 -21.30 -8.93
CA ASP A 59 -16.66 -21.67 -10.02
C ASP A 59 -17.34 -20.46 -10.70
N LYS A 60 -17.01 -19.23 -10.29
CA LYS A 60 -17.57 -17.96 -10.78
C LYS A 60 -19.09 -17.86 -10.71
N GLN A 61 -19.71 -18.65 -9.83
CA GLN A 61 -21.17 -18.66 -9.69
C GLN A 61 -21.65 -17.66 -8.65
N MET A 62 -20.78 -17.29 -7.71
CA MET A 62 -21.06 -16.33 -6.65
C MET A 62 -20.06 -15.17 -6.75
N VAL A 63 -20.57 -13.96 -6.66
CA VAL A 63 -19.79 -12.73 -6.71
C VAL A 63 -20.25 -11.82 -5.58
N LEU A 64 -19.29 -11.35 -4.78
CA LEU A 64 -19.51 -10.33 -3.76
C LEU A 64 -18.93 -9.00 -4.25
N GLU A 65 -19.82 -8.04 -4.51
CA GLU A 65 -19.47 -6.71 -4.99
C GLU A 65 -19.56 -5.69 -3.85
N PHE A 66 -18.63 -4.77 -3.83
CA PHE A 66 -18.71 -3.55 -3.03
C PHE A 66 -19.61 -2.53 -3.76
N VAL A 67 -20.50 -1.87 -3.02
CA VAL A 67 -21.37 -0.81 -3.55
C VAL A 67 -20.96 0.55 -3.00
N SER A 68 -21.06 0.71 -1.68
CA SER A 68 -20.73 1.96 -1.01
C SER A 68 -20.34 1.73 0.45
N TYR A 69 -19.81 2.76 1.10
CA TYR A 69 -19.59 2.75 2.55
C TYR A 69 -20.16 3.99 3.20
N SER A 70 -20.56 3.84 4.46
CA SER A 70 -21.04 4.91 5.31
C SER A 70 -20.41 4.83 6.70
N LEU A 71 -20.25 5.97 7.34
CA LEU A 71 -19.80 6.07 8.71
C LEU A 71 -20.92 6.54 9.60
N GLY A 72 -21.11 5.84 10.72
CA GLY A 72 -22.02 6.27 11.76
C GLY A 72 -21.49 7.45 12.56
N LEU A 73 -22.28 7.96 13.47
CA LEU A 73 -21.84 8.99 14.42
C LEU A 73 -20.95 8.37 15.50
N PRO A 74 -19.95 9.08 16.01
CA PRO A 74 -19.19 8.66 17.18
C PRO A 74 -20.11 8.45 18.38
N LYS A 75 -19.86 7.40 19.16
CA LYS A 75 -20.68 7.03 20.32
C LYS A 75 -20.44 7.94 21.52
N GLN A 76 -19.25 8.48 21.66
CA GLN A 76 -18.82 9.33 22.75
C GLN A 76 -18.14 10.58 22.21
N ASP A 77 -18.17 11.66 23.00
CA ASP A 77 -17.42 12.87 22.69
C ASP A 77 -15.92 12.70 22.95
N THR A 78 -15.12 13.57 22.39
CA THR A 78 -13.65 13.57 22.52
C THR A 78 -13.18 13.66 23.96
N VAL A 79 -13.85 14.47 24.77
CA VAL A 79 -13.53 14.66 26.21
C VAL A 79 -13.83 13.39 27.01
N ASP A 80 -14.94 12.75 26.74
CA ASP A 80 -15.33 11.53 27.43
C ASP A 80 -14.43 10.36 27.04
N CYS A 81 -14.04 10.26 25.77
CA CYS A 81 -13.07 9.26 25.34
C CYS A 81 -11.72 9.39 26.05
N ILE A 82 -11.25 10.61 26.33
CA ILE A 82 -10.00 10.82 27.08
C ILE A 82 -10.16 10.39 28.53
N LYS A 83 -11.28 10.74 29.19
CA LYS A 83 -11.55 10.41 30.60
C LYS A 83 -11.69 8.90 30.82
N ASP A 84 -12.43 8.25 29.92
CA ASP A 84 -12.77 6.84 30.05
C ASP A 84 -11.68 5.91 29.47
N GLY A 85 -10.66 6.46 28.84
CA GLY A 85 -9.60 5.70 28.19
C GLY A 85 -10.04 5.02 26.90
N ASN A 86 -11.07 5.53 26.24
CA ASN A 86 -11.63 4.97 25.01
C ASN A 86 -11.01 5.59 23.74
N THR A 87 -11.32 4.98 22.60
CA THR A 87 -10.94 5.50 21.28
C THR A 87 -12.11 6.29 20.70
N TYR A 88 -11.84 7.50 20.22
CA TYR A 88 -12.81 8.30 19.48
C TYR A 88 -12.96 7.74 18.09
N SER A 89 -14.03 6.97 17.85
CA SER A 89 -14.26 6.21 16.62
C SER A 89 -15.71 6.29 16.15
N ALA A 90 -15.90 6.04 14.86
CA ALA A 90 -17.20 5.88 14.24
C ALA A 90 -17.34 4.48 13.63
N SER A 91 -18.57 3.96 13.64
CA SER A 91 -18.87 2.66 13.04
C SER A 91 -18.80 2.75 11.51
N LEU A 92 -18.05 1.84 10.89
CA LEU A 92 -17.99 1.67 9.44
C LEU A 92 -19.02 0.64 9.00
N HIS A 93 -19.90 1.05 8.12
CA HIS A 93 -20.88 0.20 7.45
C HIS A 93 -20.59 0.17 5.96
N VAL A 94 -20.70 -0.99 5.37
CA VAL A 94 -20.46 -1.20 3.94
C VAL A 94 -21.66 -1.89 3.31
N ASP A 95 -22.11 -1.34 2.19
CA ASP A 95 -23.16 -1.92 1.39
C ASP A 95 -22.55 -2.89 0.39
N PHE A 96 -22.87 -4.16 0.56
CA PHE A 96 -22.45 -5.23 -0.33
C PHE A 96 -23.62 -5.71 -1.19
N ARG A 97 -23.28 -6.09 -2.41
CA ARG A 97 -24.17 -6.78 -3.33
C ARG A 97 -23.63 -8.19 -3.56
N PHE A 98 -24.37 -9.15 -3.05
CA PHE A 98 -24.09 -10.56 -3.30
C PHE A 98 -24.92 -11.05 -4.48
N LYS A 99 -24.25 -11.53 -5.51
CA LYS A 99 -24.85 -12.15 -6.69
C LYS A 99 -24.63 -13.64 -6.65
N ASN A 100 -25.71 -14.41 -6.70
CA ASN A 100 -25.72 -15.83 -6.94
C ASN A 100 -26.53 -16.07 -8.22
N LYS A 101 -26.41 -17.24 -8.84
CA LYS A 101 -27.11 -17.58 -10.09
C LYS A 101 -28.57 -17.18 -10.11
N ASP A 102 -29.28 -17.35 -8.98
CA ASP A 102 -30.73 -17.23 -8.87
C ASP A 102 -31.18 -16.01 -8.06
N ALA A 103 -30.28 -15.29 -7.40
CA ALA A 103 -30.65 -14.19 -6.51
C ALA A 103 -29.57 -13.10 -6.42
N ILE A 104 -30.03 -11.86 -6.26
CA ILE A 104 -29.21 -10.71 -5.91
C ILE A 104 -29.70 -10.22 -4.54
N VAL A 105 -28.78 -10.18 -3.58
CA VAL A 105 -29.06 -9.71 -2.22
C VAL A 105 -28.17 -8.50 -1.94
N ASN A 106 -28.77 -7.41 -1.47
CA ASN A 106 -28.03 -6.23 -1.02
C ASN A 106 -28.16 -6.18 0.51
N GLU A 107 -27.01 -6.07 1.19
CA GLU A 107 -26.96 -5.98 2.65
C GLU A 107 -25.97 -4.90 3.10
N ASN A 108 -26.39 -4.17 4.15
CA ASN A 108 -25.52 -3.24 4.86
C ASN A 108 -24.85 -3.97 6.02
N VAL A 109 -23.52 -4.08 5.97
CA VAL A 109 -22.74 -4.89 6.91
C VAL A 109 -21.84 -3.98 7.75
N TYR A 110 -21.90 -4.13 9.06
CA TYR A 110 -20.94 -3.53 9.97
C TYR A 110 -19.61 -4.24 9.85
N ILE A 111 -18.56 -3.50 9.47
CA ILE A 111 -17.19 -4.03 9.29
C ILE A 111 -16.35 -3.81 10.56
N GLY A 112 -16.51 -2.67 11.22
CA GLY A 112 -15.71 -2.31 12.38
C GLY A 112 -15.81 -0.84 12.73
N GLU A 113 -14.86 -0.35 13.49
CA GLU A 113 -14.78 1.06 13.88
C GLU A 113 -13.53 1.71 13.27
N ILE A 114 -13.69 2.93 12.78
CA ILE A 114 -12.59 3.76 12.28
C ILE A 114 -12.37 4.90 13.28
N PRO A 115 -11.12 5.10 13.77
CA PRO A 115 -10.80 6.25 14.59
C PRO A 115 -11.07 7.55 13.85
N MET A 116 -11.76 8.49 14.48
CA MET A 116 -12.10 9.79 13.90
C MET A 116 -11.07 10.85 14.28
N MET A 117 -10.77 11.72 13.33
CA MET A 117 -9.89 12.87 13.57
C MET A 117 -10.65 13.98 14.28
N THR A 118 -10.02 14.58 15.27
CA THR A 118 -10.53 15.76 15.96
C THR A 118 -10.34 17.01 15.11
N GLU A 119 -10.99 18.13 15.50
CA GLU A 119 -10.81 19.43 14.82
C GLU A 119 -9.36 19.94 14.87
N ARG A 120 -8.55 19.42 15.79
CA ARG A 120 -7.13 19.77 15.94
C ARG A 120 -6.19 18.91 15.07
N GLY A 121 -6.72 18.04 14.22
CA GLY A 121 -5.92 17.12 13.38
C GLY A 121 -5.28 15.97 14.16
N THR A 122 -5.82 15.63 15.32
CA THR A 122 -5.33 14.55 16.20
C THR A 122 -6.32 13.39 16.24
N PHE A 123 -5.87 12.25 16.73
CA PHE A 123 -6.69 11.07 17.03
C PHE A 123 -6.64 10.77 18.52
N ILE A 124 -7.75 10.33 19.08
CA ILE A 124 -7.78 9.84 20.47
C ILE A 124 -7.86 8.33 20.42
N ILE A 125 -6.78 7.67 20.84
CA ILE A 125 -6.65 6.21 20.86
C ILE A 125 -6.39 5.75 22.28
N ASN A 126 -7.30 4.95 22.83
CA ASN A 126 -7.24 4.48 24.22
C ASN A 126 -7.01 5.63 25.21
N GLY A 127 -7.75 6.73 25.04
CA GLY A 127 -7.67 7.93 25.90
C GLY A 127 -6.44 8.81 25.67
N ALA A 128 -5.51 8.42 24.81
CA ALA A 128 -4.31 9.19 24.50
C ALA A 128 -4.48 9.96 23.18
N GLU A 129 -4.23 11.26 23.17
CA GLU A 129 -4.22 12.08 21.97
C GLU A 129 -2.95 11.82 21.18
N ARG A 130 -3.09 11.49 19.89
CA ARG A 130 -2.00 11.08 18.99
C ARG A 130 -2.09 11.81 17.66
N VAL A 131 -0.94 12.02 17.03
CA VAL A 131 -0.82 12.65 15.71
C VAL A 131 -0.13 11.67 14.76
N ILE A 132 -0.58 11.65 13.52
CA ILE A 132 0.11 10.92 12.43
C ILE A 132 1.23 11.81 11.92
N ILE A 133 2.47 11.31 12.00
CA ILE A 133 3.65 11.99 11.48
C ILE A 133 4.01 11.36 10.14
N SER A 134 4.11 12.18 9.10
CA SER A 134 4.56 11.73 7.78
C SER A 134 6.01 11.26 7.84
N GLN A 135 6.27 10.09 7.24
CA GLN A 135 7.59 9.48 7.20
C GLN A 135 8.05 9.35 5.76
N LEU A 136 9.29 9.78 5.50
CA LEU A 136 9.91 9.58 4.20
C LEU A 136 10.38 8.13 4.05
N HIS A 137 10.08 7.53 2.93
CA HIS A 137 10.57 6.22 2.55
C HIS A 137 11.00 6.22 1.08
N ARG A 138 11.73 5.20 0.65
CA ARG A 138 12.08 5.05 -0.78
C ARG A 138 10.82 4.82 -1.59
N SER A 139 10.74 5.48 -2.74
CA SER A 139 9.64 5.29 -3.68
C SER A 139 9.59 3.84 -4.19
N PRO A 140 8.40 3.32 -4.51
CA PRO A 140 8.27 2.08 -5.26
C PRO A 140 9.05 2.13 -6.56
N GLY A 141 9.67 1.00 -6.93
CA GLY A 141 10.48 0.92 -8.15
C GLY A 141 11.70 0.02 -7.98
N ILE A 142 12.63 0.11 -8.92
CA ILE A 142 13.86 -0.66 -8.95
C ILE A 142 15.05 0.25 -8.66
N CYS A 143 15.81 -0.07 -7.61
CA CYS A 143 17.03 0.64 -7.24
C CYS A 143 18.25 -0.22 -7.56
N PHE A 144 19.17 0.29 -8.38
CA PHE A 144 20.43 -0.36 -8.70
C PHE A 144 21.53 0.15 -7.80
N GLU A 145 22.34 -0.74 -7.28
CA GLU A 145 23.48 -0.44 -6.41
C GLU A 145 24.76 -1.09 -6.95
N LYS A 146 25.87 -0.41 -6.79
CA LYS A 146 27.20 -0.87 -7.18
C LYS A 146 28.12 -0.82 -5.98
N THR A 147 28.65 -1.96 -5.58
CA THR A 147 29.51 -2.09 -4.41
C THR A 147 30.88 -2.62 -4.83
N ARG A 148 31.97 -2.10 -4.25
CA ARG A 148 33.32 -2.63 -4.47
C ARG A 148 33.64 -3.63 -3.36
N HIS A 149 33.88 -4.87 -3.76
CA HIS A 149 34.29 -5.93 -2.83
C HIS A 149 35.78 -5.74 -2.42
N SER A 150 36.20 -6.29 -1.27
CA SER A 150 37.58 -6.25 -0.78
C SER A 150 38.61 -6.85 -1.76
N SER A 151 38.18 -7.79 -2.60
CA SER A 151 39.00 -8.38 -3.69
C SER A 151 39.21 -7.43 -4.89
N GLY A 152 38.68 -6.20 -4.87
CA GLY A 152 38.75 -5.24 -5.97
C GLY A 152 37.64 -5.42 -7.05
N ARG A 153 36.90 -6.52 -7.04
CA ARG A 153 35.78 -6.74 -7.97
C ARG A 153 34.62 -5.81 -7.65
N THR A 154 33.94 -5.36 -8.68
CA THR A 154 32.70 -4.63 -8.56
C THR A 154 31.54 -5.62 -8.57
N LEU A 155 30.71 -5.56 -7.54
CA LEU A 155 29.49 -6.34 -7.42
C LEU A 155 28.29 -5.43 -7.68
N PHE A 156 27.33 -5.95 -8.41
CA PHE A 156 26.07 -5.28 -8.70
C PHE A 156 24.95 -5.90 -7.85
N SER A 157 24.07 -5.06 -7.41
CA SER A 157 22.83 -5.49 -6.77
C SER A 157 21.69 -4.62 -7.21
N TYR A 158 20.50 -5.15 -7.20
CA TYR A 158 19.31 -4.34 -7.38
C TYR A 158 18.23 -4.76 -6.40
N ARG A 159 17.42 -3.78 -6.03
CA ARG A 159 16.35 -3.92 -5.06
C ARG A 159 15.04 -3.52 -5.70
N ILE A 160 14.06 -4.40 -5.64
CA ILE A 160 12.70 -4.16 -6.09
C ILE A 160 11.90 -3.75 -4.85
N ILE A 161 11.38 -2.54 -4.87
CA ILE A 161 10.57 -1.95 -3.82
C ILE A 161 9.13 -1.91 -4.34
N PRO A 162 8.22 -2.75 -3.84
CA PRO A 162 6.81 -2.70 -4.21
C PRO A 162 6.14 -1.52 -3.51
N ASP A 163 4.99 -1.13 -3.99
CA ASP A 163 4.13 -0.16 -3.32
C ASP A 163 3.66 -0.70 -1.96
N ARG A 164 3.29 -1.97 -1.92
CA ARG A 164 2.89 -2.69 -0.70
C ARG A 164 3.60 -4.04 -0.63
N GLY A 165 4.05 -4.42 0.56
CA GLY A 165 4.65 -5.72 0.82
C GLY A 165 6.15 -5.71 1.05
N SER A 166 6.78 -6.88 0.99
CA SER A 166 8.19 -7.06 1.30
C SER A 166 9.08 -6.72 0.12
N TRP A 167 10.24 -6.12 0.42
CA TRP A 167 11.24 -5.82 -0.59
C TRP A 167 11.94 -7.08 -1.05
N MET A 168 12.27 -7.13 -2.33
CA MET A 168 13.07 -8.17 -2.94
C MET A 168 14.43 -7.60 -3.34
N GLU A 169 15.51 -8.28 -2.98
CA GLU A 169 16.87 -7.84 -3.29
C GLU A 169 17.60 -8.94 -4.06
N VAL A 170 18.21 -8.58 -5.17
CA VAL A 170 19.00 -9.48 -5.99
C VAL A 170 20.46 -9.03 -5.94
N GLN A 171 21.37 -9.95 -5.63
CA GLN A 171 22.80 -9.66 -5.47
C GLN A 171 23.63 -10.61 -6.30
N PHE A 172 24.64 -10.05 -6.97
CA PHE A 172 25.70 -10.83 -7.62
C PHE A 172 26.81 -11.13 -6.60
N ASP A 173 27.24 -12.36 -6.56
CA ASP A 173 28.36 -12.81 -5.72
C ASP A 173 29.69 -12.76 -6.49
N ILE A 174 30.80 -12.87 -5.78
CA ILE A 174 32.16 -12.91 -6.35
C ILE A 174 32.38 -14.08 -7.31
N ASN A 175 31.59 -15.13 -7.18
CA ASN A 175 31.62 -16.34 -8.02
C ASN A 175 30.68 -16.23 -9.22
N ASP A 176 30.20 -15.05 -9.56
CA ASP A 176 29.24 -14.77 -10.63
C ASP A 176 27.88 -15.50 -10.45
N LEU A 177 27.57 -15.90 -9.20
CA LEU A 177 26.27 -16.46 -8.83
C LEU A 177 25.30 -15.32 -8.43
N ILE A 178 24.06 -15.47 -8.83
CA ILE A 178 23.02 -14.50 -8.52
C ILE A 178 22.12 -15.07 -7.43
N TYR A 179 22.02 -14.35 -6.33
CA TYR A 179 21.17 -14.68 -5.20
C TYR A 179 20.01 -13.70 -5.07
N ILE A 180 18.86 -14.21 -4.67
CA ILE A 180 17.69 -13.43 -4.33
C ILE A 180 17.38 -13.52 -2.85
N TYR A 181 17.04 -12.41 -2.25
CA TYR A 181 16.61 -12.28 -0.86
C TYR A 181 15.17 -11.80 -0.84
N LEU A 182 14.31 -12.62 -0.27
CA LEU A 182 12.90 -12.29 -0.01
C LEU A 182 12.76 -11.96 1.47
N ASP A 183 12.12 -10.87 1.78
CA ASP A 183 11.89 -10.37 3.13
C ASP A 183 13.15 -10.05 3.98
N ARG A 184 13.34 -8.77 4.23
CA ARG A 184 14.47 -8.22 5.00
C ARG A 184 14.33 -8.38 6.52
N LYS A 185 13.12 -8.62 7.06
CA LYS A 185 12.83 -8.49 8.49
C LYS A 185 13.08 -9.75 9.32
N ARG A 186 12.98 -10.94 8.74
CA ARG A 186 13.13 -12.21 9.46
C ARG A 186 14.06 -13.16 8.72
N ARG A 187 15.32 -13.30 9.16
CA ARG A 187 16.33 -14.22 8.63
C ARG A 187 16.43 -14.17 7.11
N ARG A 188 17.43 -13.47 6.61
CA ARG A 188 17.78 -13.38 5.18
C ARG A 188 17.94 -14.80 4.59
N ARG A 189 16.85 -15.38 4.11
CA ARG A 189 16.92 -16.58 3.29
C ARG A 189 17.35 -16.14 1.90
N LYS A 190 18.51 -16.66 1.47
CA LYS A 190 18.99 -16.46 0.11
C LYS A 190 18.65 -17.69 -0.73
N PHE A 191 18.19 -17.46 -1.93
CA PHE A 191 17.95 -18.48 -2.92
C PHE A 191 18.75 -18.16 -4.18
N LEU A 192 19.15 -19.19 -4.94
CA LEU A 192 19.65 -18.96 -6.28
C LEU A 192 18.54 -18.39 -7.15
N ILE A 193 18.88 -17.41 -7.99
CA ILE A 193 17.89 -16.77 -8.89
C ILE A 193 17.21 -17.79 -9.80
N THR A 194 17.93 -18.82 -10.24
CA THR A 194 17.39 -19.90 -11.07
C THR A 194 16.30 -20.69 -10.37
N THR A 195 16.45 -20.94 -9.07
CA THR A 195 15.43 -21.63 -8.26
C THR A 195 14.17 -20.76 -8.12
N PHE A 196 14.36 -19.46 -7.92
CA PHE A 196 13.25 -18.52 -7.85
C PHE A 196 12.51 -18.40 -9.20
N LEU A 197 13.25 -18.30 -10.31
CA LEU A 197 12.65 -18.19 -11.64
C LEU A 197 11.82 -19.46 -11.97
N ARG A 198 12.28 -20.64 -11.58
CA ARG A 198 11.47 -21.86 -11.72
C ARG A 198 10.20 -21.83 -10.90
N ALA A 199 10.25 -21.27 -9.68
CA ALA A 199 9.07 -21.15 -8.83
C ALA A 199 8.00 -20.20 -9.39
N ILE A 200 8.39 -19.23 -10.23
CA ILE A 200 7.46 -18.29 -10.88
C ILE A 200 7.04 -18.69 -12.31
N GLY A 201 7.47 -19.88 -12.78
CA GLY A 201 6.97 -20.47 -14.02
C GLY A 201 7.97 -20.63 -15.17
N TYR A 202 9.27 -20.39 -14.95
CA TYR A 202 10.31 -20.69 -15.96
C TYR A 202 10.81 -22.13 -15.75
N ASP A 203 10.15 -23.12 -16.33
CA ASP A 203 10.38 -24.53 -16.03
C ASP A 203 11.71 -25.05 -16.57
N THR A 204 12.11 -24.61 -17.77
CA THR A 204 13.29 -25.14 -18.44
C THR A 204 14.51 -24.21 -18.35
N ASN A 205 15.72 -24.77 -18.44
CA ASN A 205 16.95 -23.97 -18.51
C ASN A 205 16.97 -23.07 -19.75
N ARG A 206 16.33 -23.52 -20.83
CA ARG A 206 16.23 -22.76 -22.08
C ARG A 206 15.40 -21.50 -21.87
N ASP A 207 14.30 -21.58 -21.14
CA ASP A 207 13.41 -20.44 -20.85
C ASP A 207 14.11 -19.41 -19.96
N ILE A 208 14.84 -19.91 -18.93
CA ILE A 208 15.61 -19.04 -18.02
C ILE A 208 16.70 -18.29 -18.78
N ILE A 209 17.49 -19.00 -19.61
CA ILE A 209 18.58 -18.37 -20.36
C ILE A 209 18.01 -17.48 -21.47
N GLY A 210 16.96 -17.92 -22.17
CA GLY A 210 16.30 -17.18 -23.23
C GLY A 210 15.63 -15.89 -22.80
N SER A 211 15.27 -15.77 -21.49
CA SER A 211 14.74 -14.50 -20.95
C SER A 211 15.79 -13.39 -20.82
N ALA A 212 17.08 -13.77 -20.71
CA ALA A 212 18.18 -12.83 -20.48
C ALA A 212 19.16 -12.74 -21.68
N TYR A 213 19.24 -13.78 -22.52
CA TYR A 213 20.19 -13.89 -23.63
C TYR A 213 19.54 -14.39 -24.89
N GLU A 214 20.03 -13.91 -26.04
CA GLU A 214 19.68 -14.53 -27.33
C GLU A 214 20.32 -15.90 -27.47
N LEU A 215 19.48 -16.93 -27.66
CA LEU A 215 19.94 -18.30 -27.85
C LEU A 215 20.25 -18.56 -29.31
N LYS A 216 21.51 -18.90 -29.62
CA LYS A 216 21.93 -19.34 -30.97
C LYS A 216 22.06 -20.85 -30.98
N THR A 217 21.39 -21.50 -31.91
CA THR A 217 21.58 -22.93 -32.16
C THR A 217 22.84 -23.11 -33.03
N MET A 218 23.83 -23.81 -32.48
CA MET A 218 25.06 -24.11 -33.20
C MET A 218 25.17 -25.60 -33.48
N THR A 219 25.69 -25.97 -34.62
CA THR A 219 26.05 -27.36 -34.94
C THR A 219 27.36 -27.71 -34.24
N PRO A 220 27.62 -29.01 -33.94
CA PRO A 220 28.86 -29.44 -33.29
C PRO A 220 30.13 -29.00 -34.01
N GLY A 221 30.12 -28.90 -35.32
CA GLY A 221 31.25 -28.41 -36.14
C GLY A 221 31.47 -26.90 -36.05
N GLN A 222 30.51 -26.09 -35.59
CA GLN A 222 30.66 -24.67 -35.34
C GLN A 222 31.24 -24.40 -33.93
N LEU A 223 31.00 -25.28 -32.96
CA LEU A 223 31.55 -25.20 -31.62
C LEU A 223 33.04 -25.47 -31.57
N LEU A 224 33.56 -26.33 -32.48
CA LEU A 224 34.98 -26.67 -32.55
C LEU A 224 35.85 -25.60 -33.25
N LYS A 225 35.25 -24.57 -33.81
CA LYS A 225 35.94 -23.44 -34.51
C LYS A 225 36.05 -22.16 -33.68
N GLN A 226 35.58 -22.16 -32.44
CA GLN A 226 35.78 -21.10 -31.42
C GLN A 226 36.86 -21.53 -30.42
#